data_51c58147ebb4374aab100cec162c73af
#
_entry.id   51c58147ebb4374aab100cec162c73af
#
_cell.length_a   1.000
_cell.length_b   1.000
_cell.length_c   1.000
_cell.angle_alpha   90.00
_cell.angle_beta   90.00
_cell.angle_gamma   90.00
#
_symmetry.space_group_name_H-M   'P 1'
#
loop_
_entity.id
_entity.type
_entity.pdbx_description
1 polymer ?
#
loop_
_entity_poly.entity_id
_entity_poly.type
_entity_poly.pdbx_seq_one_letter_code
_entity_poly.pdbx_strand_id
1 'polypeptide(L)'
;MGKAKFQIERRCEVCGNPFFAKTLESRYCSEKCGQVAYTRRKREAKKLKKLQELTEQIDDDRDYITVPEAVAMYSVSRTSLYQYIHDGRIPSINLGVRLIRVSRKELEKYFPKRNFEKKPARVLPKLYNLEPENCYTIGEISKKYNMDESTVYLHIRKYG
;
A
#
# COMPACT_ATOMS: atom_id res chain seq x y z
N MET A 1 17.53 -26.61 -7.31
CA MET A 1 16.84 -25.76 -6.31
C MET A 1 16.00 -26.67 -5.42
N GLY A 2 16.31 -26.73 -4.12
CA GLY A 2 15.56 -27.52 -3.15
C GLY A 2 14.16 -26.97 -2.96
N LYS A 3 13.13 -27.80 -3.10
CA LYS A 3 11.75 -27.44 -2.77
C LYS A 3 11.66 -27.27 -1.25
N ALA A 4 11.16 -26.12 -0.79
CA ALA A 4 10.87 -25.93 0.62
C ALA A 4 9.90 -27.03 1.10
N LYS A 5 10.26 -27.71 2.18
CA LYS A 5 9.46 -28.84 2.74
C LYS A 5 8.31 -28.38 3.63
N PHE A 6 8.20 -27.07 3.92
CA PHE A 6 7.12 -26.55 4.74
C PHE A 6 6.04 -25.91 3.86
N GLN A 7 4.81 -26.13 4.24
CA GLN A 7 3.64 -25.55 3.58
C GLN A 7 3.00 -24.57 4.59
N ILE A 8 2.96 -23.29 4.21
CA ILE A 8 2.28 -22.25 5.01
C ILE A 8 0.94 -21.96 4.35
N GLU A 9 -0.13 -22.18 5.07
CA GLU A 9 -1.45 -21.76 4.62
C GLU A 9 -1.59 -20.24 4.75
N ARG A 10 -2.02 -19.60 3.66
CA ARG A 10 -2.28 -18.15 3.58
C ARG A 10 -3.56 -17.87 2.85
N ARG A 11 -4.12 -16.69 3.08
CA ARG A 11 -5.26 -16.17 2.30
C ARG A 11 -4.77 -15.25 1.19
N CYS A 12 -5.27 -15.49 -0.02
CA CYS A 12 -4.95 -14.68 -1.19
C CYS A 12 -5.46 -13.25 -1.01
N GLU A 13 -4.61 -12.25 -1.25
CA GLU A 13 -4.98 -10.82 -1.12
C GLU A 13 -6.02 -10.36 -2.17
N VAL A 14 -6.23 -11.12 -3.24
CA VAL A 14 -7.16 -10.78 -4.33
C VAL A 14 -8.51 -11.48 -4.19
N CYS A 15 -8.51 -12.81 -4.05
CA CYS A 15 -9.75 -13.60 -4.02
C CYS A 15 -10.15 -14.06 -2.61
N GLY A 16 -9.29 -13.86 -1.59
CA GLY A 16 -9.57 -14.29 -0.21
C GLY A 16 -9.44 -15.80 0.03
N ASN A 17 -9.28 -16.63 -1.01
CA ASN A 17 -9.19 -18.06 -0.88
C ASN A 17 -7.91 -18.50 -0.16
N PRO A 18 -7.98 -19.53 0.70
CA PRO A 18 -6.81 -20.12 1.30
C PRO A 18 -5.95 -20.81 0.23
N PHE A 19 -4.65 -20.75 0.37
CA PHE A 19 -3.71 -21.43 -0.50
C PHE A 19 -2.41 -21.75 0.24
N PHE A 20 -1.69 -22.75 -0.23
CA PHE A 20 -0.38 -23.10 0.27
C PHE A 20 0.69 -22.25 -0.41
N ALA A 21 1.36 -21.41 0.38
CA ALA A 21 2.40 -20.52 -0.10
C ALA A 21 3.66 -21.30 -0.48
N LYS A 22 4.18 -21.07 -1.69
CA LYS A 22 5.43 -21.70 -2.17
C LYS A 22 6.68 -21.02 -1.55
N THR A 23 6.56 -19.77 -1.14
CA THR A 23 7.60 -18.99 -0.49
C THR A 23 6.98 -18.14 0.62
N LEU A 24 7.81 -17.67 1.56
CA LEU A 24 7.38 -16.77 2.63
C LEU A 24 6.76 -15.46 2.13
N GLU A 25 7.07 -15.06 0.91
CA GLU A 25 6.59 -13.81 0.31
C GLU A 25 5.35 -14.00 -0.60
N SER A 26 4.92 -15.25 -0.82
CA SER A 26 3.77 -15.53 -1.68
C SER A 26 2.48 -14.91 -1.12
N ARG A 27 1.88 -13.98 -1.87
CA ARG A 27 0.66 -13.23 -1.48
C ARG A 27 -0.56 -13.68 -2.26
N TYR A 28 -0.36 -14.39 -3.37
CA TYR A 28 -1.42 -14.73 -4.33
C TYR A 28 -1.47 -16.23 -4.55
N CYS A 29 -2.69 -16.77 -4.65
CA CYS A 29 -2.91 -18.21 -4.87
C CYS A 29 -2.53 -18.66 -6.29
N SER A 30 -2.55 -17.77 -7.26
CA SER A 30 -2.28 -18.06 -8.66
C SER A 30 -1.65 -16.88 -9.38
N GLU A 31 -1.07 -17.14 -10.54
CA GLU A 31 -0.54 -16.12 -11.43
C GLU A 31 -1.63 -15.13 -11.87
N LYS A 32 -2.85 -15.61 -12.14
CA LYS A 32 -4.00 -14.75 -12.47
C LYS A 32 -4.27 -13.71 -11.37
N CYS A 33 -4.29 -14.13 -10.11
CA CYS A 33 -4.45 -13.21 -8.98
C CYS A 33 -3.26 -12.24 -8.88
N GLY A 34 -2.05 -12.70 -9.14
CA GLY A 34 -0.86 -11.86 -9.22
C GLY A 34 -0.97 -10.77 -10.29
N GLN A 35 -1.42 -11.14 -11.49
CA GLN A 35 -1.63 -10.20 -12.60
C GLN A 35 -2.72 -9.17 -12.30
N VAL A 36 -3.83 -9.58 -11.69
CA VAL A 36 -4.90 -8.67 -11.24
C VAL A 36 -4.36 -7.65 -10.24
N ALA A 37 -3.62 -8.11 -9.23
CA ALA A 37 -3.00 -7.23 -8.24
C ALA A 37 -1.98 -6.27 -8.86
N TYR A 38 -1.15 -6.74 -9.80
CA TYR A 38 -0.19 -5.91 -10.53
C TYR A 38 -0.90 -4.82 -11.35
N THR A 39 -1.92 -5.22 -12.13
CA THR A 39 -2.69 -4.28 -12.97
C THR A 39 -3.39 -3.23 -12.12
N ARG A 40 -3.98 -3.62 -10.98
CA ARG A 40 -4.61 -2.70 -10.03
C ARG A 40 -3.61 -1.68 -9.50
N ARG A 41 -2.45 -2.14 -9.01
CA ARG A 41 -1.38 -1.24 -8.53
C ARG A 41 -0.87 -0.29 -9.61
N LYS A 42 -0.69 -0.79 -10.85
CA LYS A 42 -0.27 0.05 -11.99
C LYS A 42 -1.30 1.14 -12.31
N ARG A 43 -2.60 0.80 -12.29
CA ARG A 43 -3.69 1.79 -12.50
C ARG A 43 -3.74 2.82 -11.37
N GLU A 44 -3.61 2.41 -10.12
CA GLU A 44 -3.59 3.30 -8.96
C GLU A 44 -2.39 4.25 -9.00
N ALA A 45 -1.20 3.73 -9.30
CA ALA A 45 0.01 4.55 -9.45
C ALA A 45 -0.14 5.58 -10.59
N LYS A 46 -0.67 5.17 -11.76
CA LYS A 46 -0.94 6.10 -12.87
C LYS A 46 -1.96 7.18 -12.49
N LYS A 47 -3.03 6.80 -11.77
CA LYS A 47 -4.03 7.75 -11.29
C LYS A 47 -3.41 8.75 -10.30
N LEU A 48 -2.61 8.27 -9.36
CA LEU A 48 -1.95 9.13 -8.37
C LEU A 48 -0.99 10.11 -9.01
N LYS A 49 -0.17 9.63 -9.97
CA LYS A 49 0.76 10.49 -10.72
C LYS A 49 0.01 11.60 -11.45
N LYS A 50 -1.11 11.27 -12.14
CA LYS A 50 -1.92 12.26 -12.84
C LYS A 50 -2.55 13.30 -11.89
N LEU A 51 -2.95 12.88 -10.68
CA LEU A 51 -3.46 13.81 -9.67
C LEU A 51 -2.35 14.73 -9.15
N GLN A 52 -1.14 14.21 -8.96
CA GLN A 52 0.02 14.99 -8.55
C GLN A 52 0.38 16.03 -9.61
N GLU A 53 0.48 15.65 -10.87
CA GLU A 53 0.74 16.56 -11.99
C GLU A 53 -0.29 17.70 -12.07
N LEU A 54 -1.58 17.37 -11.87
CA LEU A 54 -2.64 18.39 -11.82
C LEU A 54 -2.46 19.33 -10.62
N THR A 55 -2.06 18.81 -9.47
CA THR A 55 -1.86 19.64 -8.27
C THR A 55 -0.70 20.61 -8.42
N GLU A 56 0.39 20.17 -9.06
CA GLU A 56 1.59 20.99 -9.32
C GLU A 56 1.33 22.15 -10.31
N GLN A 57 0.28 22.03 -11.14
CA GLN A 57 -0.10 23.09 -12.11
C GLN A 57 -1.02 24.16 -11.50
N ILE A 58 -1.44 24.00 -10.26
CA ILE A 58 -2.37 24.93 -9.60
C ILE A 58 -1.59 25.98 -8.85
N ASP A 59 -1.76 27.26 -9.23
CA ASP A 59 -1.18 28.37 -8.50
C ASP A 59 -1.74 28.47 -7.08
N ASP A 60 -0.86 28.65 -6.12
CA ASP A 60 -1.23 28.71 -4.71
C ASP A 60 -2.04 29.98 -4.35
N ASP A 61 -1.96 31.02 -5.14
CA ASP A 61 -2.63 32.31 -4.90
C ASP A 61 -4.11 32.33 -5.30
N ARG A 62 -4.63 31.26 -5.94
CA ARG A 62 -6.03 31.23 -6.35
C ARG A 62 -6.96 30.89 -5.21
N ASP A 63 -7.86 31.84 -4.86
CA ASP A 63 -8.90 31.63 -3.84
C ASP A 63 -9.99 30.65 -4.29
N TYR A 64 -10.25 30.57 -5.60
CA TYR A 64 -11.25 29.67 -6.18
C TYR A 64 -10.64 28.70 -7.18
N ILE A 65 -10.97 27.44 -7.01
CA ILE A 65 -10.46 26.32 -7.82
C ILE A 65 -11.60 25.56 -8.46
N THR A 66 -11.31 24.82 -9.52
CA THR A 66 -12.28 23.96 -10.19
C THR A 66 -12.54 22.68 -9.37
N VAL A 67 -13.69 22.04 -9.61
CA VAL A 67 -14.02 20.74 -8.99
C VAL A 67 -12.95 19.67 -9.26
N PRO A 68 -12.40 19.48 -10.47
CA PRO A 68 -11.29 18.55 -10.71
C PRO A 68 -10.02 18.88 -9.93
N GLU A 69 -9.66 20.17 -9.84
CA GLU A 69 -8.51 20.63 -9.05
C GLU A 69 -8.73 20.37 -7.56
N ALA A 70 -9.92 20.66 -7.03
CA ALA A 70 -10.28 20.37 -5.65
C ALA A 70 -10.15 18.86 -5.33
N VAL A 71 -10.63 17.97 -6.21
CA VAL A 71 -10.48 16.52 -6.06
C VAL A 71 -9.03 16.08 -6.13
N ALA A 72 -8.19 16.76 -6.92
CA ALA A 72 -6.76 16.46 -6.99
C ALA A 72 -6.02 16.89 -5.73
N MET A 73 -6.25 18.11 -5.23
CA MET A 73 -5.58 18.69 -4.08
C MET A 73 -6.02 18.08 -2.75
N TYR A 74 -7.31 17.80 -2.61
CA TYR A 74 -7.91 17.30 -1.37
C TYR A 74 -8.35 15.86 -1.50
N SER A 75 -8.37 15.14 -0.39
CA SER A 75 -8.80 13.72 -0.36
C SER A 75 -10.33 13.59 -0.38
N VAL A 76 -10.98 14.26 -1.32
CA VAL A 76 -12.44 14.27 -1.47
C VAL A 76 -12.87 13.63 -2.77
N SER A 77 -14.02 12.93 -2.78
CA SER A 77 -14.61 12.42 -3.99
C SER A 77 -15.39 13.53 -4.72
N ARG A 78 -15.51 13.42 -6.05
CA ARG A 78 -16.31 14.35 -6.84
C ARG A 78 -17.77 14.42 -6.33
N THR A 79 -18.36 13.26 -6.06
CA THR A 79 -19.75 13.16 -5.58
C THR A 79 -19.92 13.84 -4.23
N SER A 80 -19.04 13.56 -3.27
CA SER A 80 -19.08 14.21 -1.96
C SER A 80 -18.93 15.73 -2.07
N LEU A 81 -18.03 16.21 -2.91
CA LEU A 81 -17.83 17.64 -3.11
C LEU A 81 -19.09 18.32 -3.63
N TYR A 82 -19.76 17.74 -4.65
CA TYR A 82 -21.03 18.28 -5.14
C TYR A 82 -22.12 18.27 -4.08
N GLN A 83 -22.16 17.26 -3.21
CA GLN A 83 -23.10 17.20 -2.10
C GLN A 83 -22.88 18.35 -1.10
N TYR A 84 -21.62 18.62 -0.71
CA TYR A 84 -21.29 19.76 0.17
C TYR A 84 -21.62 21.12 -0.47
N ILE A 85 -21.49 21.25 -1.80
CA ILE A 85 -21.87 22.43 -2.54
C ILE A 85 -23.41 22.58 -2.52
N HIS A 86 -24.14 21.50 -2.78
CA HIS A 86 -25.60 21.50 -2.80
C HIS A 86 -26.18 21.80 -1.41
N ASP A 87 -25.57 21.27 -0.35
CA ASP A 87 -25.96 21.52 1.04
C ASP A 87 -25.59 22.93 1.53
N GLY A 88 -24.99 23.77 0.66
CA GLY A 88 -24.57 25.12 1.00
C GLY A 88 -23.39 25.21 1.99
N ARG A 89 -22.73 24.09 2.30
CA ARG A 89 -21.60 24.04 3.24
C ARG A 89 -20.33 24.64 2.67
N ILE A 90 -20.17 24.54 1.35
CA ILE A 90 -19.00 25.07 0.64
C ILE A 90 -19.50 26.11 -0.37
N PRO A 91 -19.11 27.39 -0.24
CA PRO A 91 -19.45 28.41 -1.21
C PRO A 91 -18.90 28.08 -2.58
N SER A 92 -19.75 28.17 -3.60
CA SER A 92 -19.36 27.92 -4.97
C SER A 92 -19.91 29.02 -5.89
N ILE A 93 -19.16 29.29 -6.94
CA ILE A 93 -19.54 30.21 -8.01
C ILE A 93 -19.82 29.37 -9.25
N ASN A 94 -21.03 29.44 -9.77
CA ASN A 94 -21.39 28.77 -11.02
C ASN A 94 -21.21 29.75 -12.17
N LEU A 95 -20.17 29.58 -12.95
CA LEU A 95 -19.87 30.42 -14.13
C LEU A 95 -20.47 29.89 -15.43
N GLY A 96 -21.28 28.81 -15.36
CA GLY A 96 -21.88 28.17 -16.51
C GLY A 96 -21.79 26.65 -16.47
N VAL A 97 -22.18 25.99 -17.57
CA VAL A 97 -22.18 24.54 -17.67
C VAL A 97 -20.77 23.98 -17.41
N ARG A 98 -20.62 23.17 -16.38
CA ARG A 98 -19.33 22.55 -15.93
C ARG A 98 -18.25 23.52 -15.44
N LEU A 99 -18.58 24.80 -15.21
CA LEU A 99 -17.66 25.85 -14.77
C LEU A 99 -17.87 26.23 -13.30
N ILE A 100 -18.11 25.25 -12.45
CA ILE A 100 -18.24 25.48 -11.00
C ILE A 100 -16.85 25.72 -10.41
N ARG A 101 -16.74 26.82 -9.65
CA ARG A 101 -15.57 27.18 -8.85
C ARG A 101 -15.92 27.07 -7.38
N VAL A 102 -15.00 26.53 -6.58
CA VAL A 102 -15.19 26.30 -5.14
C VAL A 102 -14.14 27.07 -4.35
N SER A 103 -14.56 27.63 -3.22
CA SER A 103 -13.65 28.36 -2.34
C SER A 103 -12.61 27.41 -1.72
N ARG A 104 -11.34 27.70 -1.95
CA ARG A 104 -10.21 26.93 -1.41
C ARG A 104 -10.15 27.01 0.11
N LYS A 105 -10.34 28.20 0.67
CA LYS A 105 -10.31 28.44 2.12
C LYS A 105 -11.37 27.62 2.86
N GLU A 106 -12.55 27.50 2.30
CA GLU A 106 -13.63 26.70 2.91
C GLU A 106 -13.36 25.20 2.75
N LEU A 107 -12.81 24.76 1.60
CA LEU A 107 -12.42 23.37 1.41
C LEU A 107 -11.39 22.90 2.44
N GLU A 108 -10.42 23.75 2.78
CA GLU A 108 -9.36 23.44 3.75
C GLU A 108 -9.89 23.20 5.17
N LYS A 109 -11.05 23.78 5.52
CA LYS A 109 -11.71 23.53 6.81
C LYS A 109 -12.30 22.13 6.92
N TYR A 110 -12.78 21.58 5.81
CA TYR A 110 -13.47 20.28 5.78
C TYR A 110 -12.58 19.13 5.34
N PHE A 111 -11.61 19.39 4.48
CA PHE A 111 -10.81 18.34 3.84
C PHE A 111 -9.31 18.61 3.98
N PRO A 112 -8.54 17.62 4.45
CA PRO A 112 -7.09 17.74 4.48
C PRO A 112 -6.50 17.72 3.08
N LYS A 113 -5.40 18.44 2.88
CA LYS A 113 -4.61 18.34 1.64
C LYS A 113 -4.15 16.89 1.42
N ARG A 114 -4.15 16.46 0.18
CA ARG A 114 -3.71 15.11 -0.19
C ARG A 114 -2.21 14.97 0.03
N ASN A 115 -1.84 13.97 0.81
CA ASN A 115 -0.44 13.59 0.92
C ASN A 115 -0.08 12.61 -0.22
N PHE A 116 0.88 12.99 -1.05
CA PHE A 116 1.41 12.19 -2.16
C PHE A 116 2.60 11.32 -1.74
N GLU A 117 3.07 11.43 -0.49
CA GLU A 117 4.13 10.56 -0.01
C GLU A 117 3.74 9.09 -0.14
N LYS A 118 4.66 8.29 -0.64
CA LYS A 118 4.47 6.85 -0.70
C LYS A 118 4.34 6.33 0.72
N LYS A 119 3.19 5.75 1.05
CA LYS A 119 3.07 5.00 2.29
C LYS A 119 4.21 3.98 2.33
N PRO A 120 4.96 3.89 3.43
CA PRO A 120 6.00 2.89 3.56
C PRO A 120 5.41 1.51 3.24
N ALA A 121 6.15 0.72 2.48
CA ALA A 121 5.72 -0.64 2.17
C ALA A 121 5.36 -1.33 3.49
N ARG A 122 4.17 -1.95 3.54
CA ARG A 122 3.73 -2.67 4.73
C ARG A 122 4.74 -3.79 4.96
N VAL A 123 5.68 -3.55 5.86
CA VAL A 123 6.63 -4.57 6.29
C VAL A 123 5.77 -5.59 7.03
N LEU A 124 5.61 -6.77 6.43
CA LEU A 124 5.02 -7.89 7.15
C LEU A 124 5.91 -8.12 8.37
N PRO A 125 5.33 -8.29 9.57
CA PRO A 125 6.13 -8.62 10.73
C PRO A 125 6.97 -9.84 10.36
N LYS A 126 8.29 -9.73 10.51
CA LYS A 126 9.19 -10.86 10.32
C LYS A 126 8.72 -11.92 11.33
N LEU A 127 8.34 -13.09 10.84
CA LEU A 127 7.91 -14.20 11.70
C LEU A 127 9.02 -14.66 12.65
N TYR A 128 10.27 -14.33 12.27
CA TYR A 128 11.46 -14.63 13.02
C TYR A 128 12.27 -13.34 13.16
N ASN A 129 12.66 -13.02 14.38
CA ASN A 129 13.62 -11.97 14.63
C ASN A 129 15.01 -12.54 14.34
N LEU A 130 15.51 -12.28 13.12
CA LEU A 130 16.83 -12.70 12.64
C LEU A 130 17.94 -11.74 13.08
N GLU A 131 17.72 -10.97 14.15
CA GLU A 131 18.79 -10.16 14.72
C GLU A 131 19.89 -11.08 15.26
N PRO A 132 21.16 -10.70 15.09
CA PRO A 132 22.29 -11.52 15.54
C PRO A 132 22.20 -11.97 17.00
N GLU A 133 21.57 -11.13 17.84
CA GLU A 133 21.38 -11.40 19.27
C GLU A 133 20.41 -12.56 19.56
N ASN A 134 19.48 -12.83 18.62
CA ASN A 134 18.44 -13.84 18.77
C ASN A 134 18.67 -15.11 17.92
N CYS A 135 19.77 -15.13 17.17
CA CYS A 135 20.10 -16.23 16.26
C CYS A 135 21.48 -16.77 16.56
N TYR A 136 21.61 -18.07 16.59
CA TYR A 136 22.91 -18.73 16.64
C TYR A 136 23.35 -19.12 15.23
N THR A 137 24.63 -18.91 14.94
CA THR A 137 25.25 -19.51 13.76
C THR A 137 25.49 -21.01 14.01
N ILE A 138 25.63 -21.79 12.94
CA ILE A 138 25.86 -23.23 13.04
C ILE A 138 27.14 -23.53 13.87
N GLY A 139 28.20 -22.74 13.68
CA GLY A 139 29.41 -22.85 14.45
C GLY A 139 29.25 -22.54 15.95
N GLU A 140 28.37 -21.58 16.30
CA GLU A 140 28.04 -21.28 17.70
C GLU A 140 27.23 -22.41 18.35
N ILE A 141 26.27 -22.99 17.61
CA ILE A 141 25.51 -24.16 18.07
C ILE A 141 26.45 -25.34 18.28
N SER A 142 27.34 -25.58 17.31
CA SER A 142 28.35 -26.65 17.40
C SER A 142 29.18 -26.53 18.68
N LYS A 143 29.72 -25.36 18.98
CA LYS A 143 30.50 -25.09 20.19
C LYS A 143 29.66 -25.17 21.47
N LYS A 144 28.47 -24.57 21.47
CA LYS A 144 27.61 -24.50 22.66
C LYS A 144 27.07 -25.87 23.10
N TYR A 145 26.73 -26.71 22.15
CA TYR A 145 26.16 -28.04 22.42
C TYR A 145 27.12 -29.19 22.19
N ASN A 146 28.41 -28.89 21.91
CA ASN A 146 29.44 -29.86 21.61
C ASN A 146 29.01 -30.89 20.54
N MET A 147 28.40 -30.39 19.46
CA MET A 147 27.90 -31.20 18.36
C MET A 147 28.72 -30.90 17.11
N ASP A 148 28.99 -31.92 16.30
CA ASP A 148 29.58 -31.69 14.99
C ASP A 148 28.62 -30.95 14.06
N GLU A 149 29.17 -30.05 13.21
CA GLU A 149 28.35 -29.24 12.28
C GLU A 149 27.45 -30.08 11.39
N SER A 150 27.96 -31.25 10.93
CA SER A 150 27.17 -32.22 10.14
C SER A 150 25.93 -32.70 10.90
N THR A 151 26.07 -32.93 12.20
CA THR A 151 24.98 -33.33 13.09
C THR A 151 23.99 -32.22 13.28
N VAL A 152 24.43 -30.96 13.41
CA VAL A 152 23.54 -29.78 13.46
C VAL A 152 22.71 -29.68 12.18
N TYR A 153 23.34 -29.81 11.02
CA TYR A 153 22.63 -29.83 9.73
C TYR A 153 21.61 -30.98 9.63
N LEU A 154 21.94 -32.17 10.10
CA LEU A 154 21.01 -33.30 10.13
C LEU A 154 19.78 -33.02 11.01
N HIS A 155 20.00 -32.42 12.18
CA HIS A 155 18.91 -32.02 13.09
C HIS A 155 18.01 -30.95 12.48
N ILE A 156 18.58 -29.90 11.90
CA ILE A 156 17.81 -28.86 11.17
C ILE A 156 17.01 -29.48 10.03
N ARG A 157 17.61 -30.43 9.29
CA ARG A 157 16.92 -31.12 8.19
C ARG A 157 15.78 -32.03 8.64
N LYS A 158 15.90 -32.62 9.83
CA LYS A 158 14.94 -33.60 10.35
C LYS A 158 13.79 -32.94 11.11
N TYR A 159 14.04 -31.86 11.82
CA TYR A 159 13.10 -31.26 12.78
C TYR A 159 12.77 -29.78 12.49
N GLY A 160 13.51 -29.07 11.63
CA GLY A 160 13.26 -27.70 11.16
C GLY A 160 12.40 -27.72 9.89
#